data_91aad899d49024a482a0d2da1cf3d06e
#
_entry.id   91aad899d49024a482a0d2da1cf3d06e
#
_cell.length_a   1.000
_cell.length_b   1.000
_cell.length_c   1.000
_cell.angle_alpha   90.00
_cell.angle_beta   90.00
_cell.angle_gamma   90.00
#
_symmetry.space_group_name_H-M   'P 1'
#
loop_
_entity.id
_entity.type
_entity.pdbx_description
1 polymer ?
#
loop_
_entity_poly.entity_id
_entity_poly.type
_entity_poly.pdbx_seq_one_letter_code
_entity_poly.pdbx_strand_id
1 'polypeptide(L)'
;MKNCIKQVSFLSLMGLSLTNVVWAEIARPKNDTLTNTIQSAELRTSSFSSMPQEISNRHIISLSKSQLAQHPRLVLRGLILALYQNNTQAVQLLLPLYKQFPQQDNFLLTWAEAIEAREQGDLTQSIAYYRELFARDASLLPLRYQLAQALFFNYENESAKIQFEKLRTEVDDEKFLGVIDQYLLTLNQRNQWIWQVGLNFLNDDNLNNAPKSGTKIGNWTAWKKESGQGVGYSLSVEKKWPWAEHFFSKTMFNGNGKYYWDNKKYNEATLRIGGGLGYQTASVEVSLIPFKEKRWYAGGSSGTNTMKQYADKLGIRLEMVDWLSKTWQISTALEYGKSRYKIRKHLDGNYYFVSSTLFYLPKSTQFWFVGMDFHRENTQALDNAYQQKTLRLGWGQDWSHGISSRFTFSYANRAYREKDFIGIQQKNREYTTTITLWHRNIHFMGLTPKLSWDYQKSTSNHAFYRYDKNRIYLEIGKTF
;
A
#
# COMPACT_ATOMS: atom_id res chain seq x y z
N MET A 1 15.12 16.66 -28.38
CA MET A 1 13.90 17.31 -27.86
C MET A 1 12.64 16.45 -27.98
N LYS A 2 12.69 15.12 -27.89
CA LYS A 2 11.48 14.23 -27.95
C LYS A 2 11.38 13.21 -26.81
N ASN A 3 12.27 13.23 -25.83
CA ASN A 3 12.36 12.18 -24.78
C ASN A 3 12.00 12.62 -23.37
N CYS A 4 11.62 13.88 -23.12
CA CYS A 4 11.28 14.36 -21.76
C CYS A 4 9.76 14.35 -21.43
N ILE A 5 8.88 14.20 -22.41
CA ILE A 5 7.42 14.30 -22.21
C ILE A 5 6.77 12.93 -21.91
N LYS A 6 7.51 11.82 -22.02
CA LYS A 6 6.97 10.47 -21.78
C LYS A 6 6.99 9.97 -20.35
N GLN A 7 7.58 10.71 -19.40
CA GLN A 7 7.68 10.24 -18.00
C GLN A 7 6.55 10.66 -17.07
N VAL A 8 5.63 11.50 -17.50
CA VAL A 8 4.57 12.08 -16.65
C VAL A 8 3.22 11.36 -16.77
N SER A 9 3.02 10.56 -17.82
CA SER A 9 1.75 9.82 -18.02
C SER A 9 1.68 8.45 -17.33
N PHE A 10 2.64 8.09 -16.47
CA PHE A 10 2.76 6.75 -15.89
C PHE A 10 2.21 6.63 -14.46
N LEU A 11 1.63 7.66 -13.90
CA LEU A 11 1.15 7.69 -12.51
C LEU A 11 -0.23 7.03 -12.28
N SER A 12 -0.82 6.39 -13.28
CA SER A 12 -2.21 5.91 -13.16
C SER A 12 -2.44 4.40 -13.32
N LEU A 13 -1.42 3.53 -13.29
CA LEU A 13 -1.66 2.13 -13.68
C LEU A 13 -0.87 1.08 -12.92
N MET A 14 -1.07 0.98 -11.59
CA MET A 14 -0.86 -0.29 -10.89
C MET A 14 -1.94 -0.52 -9.83
N GLY A 15 -3.14 -0.81 -10.31
CA GLY A 15 -4.15 -1.49 -9.50
C GLY A 15 -3.70 -2.91 -9.20
N LEU A 16 -3.07 -3.12 -8.07
CA LEU A 16 -2.72 -4.44 -7.57
C LEU A 16 -3.92 -5.04 -6.86
N SER A 17 -4.75 -5.77 -7.60
CA SER A 17 -5.76 -6.62 -6.98
C SER A 17 -5.08 -7.74 -6.21
N LEU A 18 -5.14 -7.66 -4.90
CA LEU A 18 -4.83 -8.79 -4.03
C LEU A 18 -5.89 -9.86 -4.26
N THR A 19 -5.50 -10.92 -4.95
CA THR A 19 -6.34 -12.12 -5.02
C THR A 19 -6.55 -12.66 -3.61
N ASN A 20 -7.78 -12.48 -3.13
CA ASN A 20 -8.20 -13.10 -1.89
C ASN A 20 -8.32 -14.60 -2.13
N VAL A 21 -7.38 -15.34 -1.62
CA VAL A 21 -7.60 -16.76 -1.37
C VAL A 21 -8.64 -16.85 -0.27
N VAL A 22 -9.90 -16.97 -0.69
CA VAL A 22 -11.00 -17.15 0.26
C VAL A 22 -11.02 -18.59 0.68
N TRP A 23 -10.57 -18.82 1.89
CA TRP A 23 -10.79 -20.08 2.57
C TRP A 23 -12.28 -20.18 2.94
N ALA A 24 -12.89 -21.29 2.62
CA ALA A 24 -14.23 -21.59 3.10
C ALA A 24 -14.23 -21.54 4.63
N GLU A 25 -15.13 -20.73 5.18
CA GLU A 25 -15.61 -20.62 6.54
C GLU A 25 -15.16 -19.42 7.39
N ILE A 26 -14.00 -18.80 7.17
CA ILE A 26 -13.64 -17.64 8.00
C ILE A 26 -13.05 -16.57 7.10
N ALA A 27 -13.78 -15.47 6.93
CA ALA A 27 -13.28 -14.28 6.23
C ALA A 27 -12.06 -13.75 7.00
N ARG A 28 -10.86 -13.93 6.46
CA ARG A 28 -9.67 -13.28 6.99
C ARG A 28 -9.80 -11.78 6.74
N PRO A 29 -9.35 -10.93 7.66
CA PRO A 29 -9.18 -9.52 7.35
C PRO A 29 -8.30 -9.38 6.13
N LYS A 30 -8.74 -8.61 5.13
CA LYS A 30 -7.96 -8.36 3.92
C LYS A 30 -6.69 -7.61 4.28
N ASN A 31 -5.58 -8.05 3.73
CA ASN A 31 -4.33 -7.29 3.77
C ASN A 31 -4.35 -6.24 2.64
N ASP A 32 -5.12 -5.18 2.80
CA ASP A 32 -5.17 -4.05 1.86
C ASP A 32 -3.87 -3.21 1.86
N THR A 33 -2.97 -3.50 2.82
CA THR A 33 -1.71 -2.78 3.03
C THR A 33 -0.74 -2.86 1.85
N LEU A 34 -0.72 -3.97 1.10
CA LEU A 34 0.19 -4.14 -0.05
C LEU A 34 -0.05 -3.14 -1.17
N THR A 35 -1.30 -2.88 -1.52
CA THR A 35 -1.66 -1.95 -2.60
C THR A 35 -1.30 -0.51 -2.24
N ASN A 36 -1.63 -0.09 -1.01
CA ASN A 36 -1.34 1.25 -0.53
C ASN A 36 0.18 1.48 -0.38
N THR A 37 0.95 0.46 0.01
CA THR A 37 2.40 0.54 0.15
C THR A 37 3.10 0.78 -1.18
N ILE A 38 2.68 0.12 -2.24
CA ILE A 38 3.31 0.28 -3.56
C ILE A 38 2.96 1.64 -4.16
N GLN A 39 1.73 2.11 -4.03
CA GLN A 39 1.34 3.46 -4.46
C GLN A 39 2.11 4.56 -3.68
N SER A 40 2.28 4.42 -2.38
CA SER A 40 3.04 5.38 -1.57
C SER A 40 4.54 5.36 -1.89
N ALA A 41 5.10 4.23 -2.32
CA ALA A 41 6.48 4.14 -2.79
C ALA A 41 6.71 4.90 -4.10
N GLU A 42 5.78 4.81 -5.05
CA GLU A 42 5.86 5.53 -6.32
C GLU A 42 5.85 7.06 -6.13
N LEU A 43 5.04 7.56 -5.20
CA LEU A 43 5.00 8.99 -4.86
C LEU A 43 6.30 9.50 -4.23
N ARG A 44 7.03 8.65 -3.48
CA ARG A 44 8.30 9.03 -2.84
C ARG A 44 9.52 8.98 -3.76
N THR A 45 9.47 8.23 -4.84
CA THR A 45 10.54 8.22 -5.86
C THR A 45 10.53 9.49 -6.72
N SER A 46 9.48 10.32 -6.65
CA SER A 46 9.50 11.66 -7.23
C SER A 46 10.46 12.55 -6.42
N SER A 47 11.65 12.73 -6.95
CA SER A 47 12.69 13.57 -6.37
C SER A 47 12.27 15.04 -6.37
N PHE A 48 12.74 15.80 -5.37
CA PHE A 48 12.68 17.25 -5.40
C PHE A 48 13.31 17.75 -6.70
N SER A 49 12.51 18.38 -7.56
CA SER A 49 13.00 18.91 -8.82
C SER A 49 13.61 20.30 -8.63
N SER A 50 14.68 20.56 -9.34
CA SER A 50 15.20 21.92 -9.50
C SER A 50 14.28 22.74 -10.40
N MET A 51 14.30 24.06 -10.26
CA MET A 51 13.66 24.94 -11.23
C MET A 51 14.31 24.72 -12.60
N PRO A 52 13.52 24.67 -13.69
CA PRO A 52 14.06 24.58 -15.04
C PRO A 52 14.99 25.78 -15.31
N GLN A 53 16.18 25.51 -15.79
CA GLN A 53 17.12 26.55 -16.22
C GLN A 53 17.65 26.25 -17.62
N GLU A 54 17.81 27.30 -18.42
CA GLU A 54 18.56 27.22 -19.67
C GLU A 54 20.06 27.05 -19.38
N ILE A 55 20.61 25.93 -19.86
CA ILE A 55 22.05 25.69 -19.80
C ILE A 55 22.69 26.48 -20.95
N SER A 56 23.22 27.67 -20.66
CA SER A 56 24.08 28.37 -21.61
C SER A 56 25.47 27.71 -21.60
N ASN A 57 26.11 27.57 -22.77
CA ASN A 57 27.49 27.09 -22.93
C ASN A 57 28.42 27.99 -22.11
N ARG A 58 28.92 27.49 -20.98
CA ARG A 58 29.88 28.20 -20.13
C ARG A 58 31.15 27.41 -20.03
N HIS A 59 32.30 28.11 -19.97
CA HIS A 59 33.58 27.52 -19.68
C HIS A 59 33.54 26.81 -18.33
N ILE A 60 33.85 25.52 -18.33
CA ILE A 60 33.92 24.71 -17.10
C ILE A 60 35.30 24.92 -16.49
N ILE A 61 35.35 25.49 -15.29
CA ILE A 61 36.57 25.56 -14.48
C ILE A 61 36.52 24.42 -13.48
N SER A 62 37.50 23.53 -13.57
CA SER A 62 37.66 22.41 -12.63
C SER A 62 38.61 22.82 -11.49
N LEU A 63 38.10 22.89 -10.27
CA LEU A 63 38.86 23.19 -9.06
C LEU A 63 38.73 22.01 -8.07
N SER A 64 39.87 21.69 -7.40
CA SER A 64 39.81 20.79 -6.25
C SER A 64 39.13 21.46 -5.04
N LYS A 65 38.63 20.67 -4.09
CA LYS A 65 38.00 21.20 -2.87
C LYS A 65 38.96 22.12 -2.08
N SER A 66 40.24 21.81 -2.02
CA SER A 66 41.28 22.62 -1.35
C SER A 66 41.53 23.93 -2.06
N GLN A 67 41.58 23.94 -3.41
CA GLN A 67 41.69 25.17 -4.19
C GLN A 67 40.46 26.06 -4.04
N LEU A 68 39.24 25.44 -4.04
CA LEU A 68 37.99 26.18 -3.87
C LEU A 68 37.91 26.85 -2.50
N ALA A 69 38.42 26.22 -1.43
CA ALA A 69 38.48 26.79 -0.07
C ALA A 69 39.31 28.08 0.02
N GLN A 70 40.26 28.29 -0.89
CA GLN A 70 41.09 29.50 -0.96
C GLN A 70 40.37 30.67 -1.63
N HIS A 71 39.18 30.44 -2.22
CA HIS A 71 38.43 31.44 -2.95
C HIS A 71 37.05 31.71 -2.34
N PRO A 72 36.94 32.48 -1.20
CA PRO A 72 35.67 32.70 -0.49
C PRO A 72 34.57 33.25 -1.39
N ARG A 73 34.87 34.15 -2.31
CA ARG A 73 33.88 34.73 -3.24
C ARG A 73 33.32 33.69 -4.22
N LEU A 74 34.11 32.70 -4.65
CA LEU A 74 33.61 31.62 -5.51
C LEU A 74 32.70 30.65 -4.71
N VAL A 75 33.10 30.31 -3.48
CA VAL A 75 32.28 29.48 -2.59
C VAL A 75 30.93 30.14 -2.32
N LEU A 76 30.93 31.46 -1.97
CA LEU A 76 29.70 32.21 -1.74
C LEU A 76 28.79 32.23 -2.98
N ARG A 77 29.34 32.61 -4.15
CA ARG A 77 28.56 32.64 -5.39
C ARG A 77 28.03 31.25 -5.78
N GLY A 78 28.86 30.24 -5.62
CA GLY A 78 28.48 28.84 -5.87
C GLY A 78 27.38 28.38 -4.95
N LEU A 79 27.46 28.73 -3.65
CA LEU A 79 26.42 28.40 -2.66
C LEU A 79 25.11 29.09 -2.99
N ILE A 80 25.13 30.41 -3.27
CA ILE A 80 23.92 31.14 -3.68
C ILE A 80 23.28 30.47 -4.90
N LEU A 81 24.07 30.18 -5.93
CA LEU A 81 23.55 29.51 -7.13
C LEU A 81 22.96 28.13 -6.82
N ALA A 82 23.64 27.35 -5.97
CA ALA A 82 23.17 26.02 -5.56
C ALA A 82 21.84 26.11 -4.77
N LEU A 83 21.69 27.11 -3.89
CA LEU A 83 20.45 27.36 -3.15
C LEU A 83 19.30 27.72 -4.08
N TYR A 84 19.52 28.65 -5.01
CA TYR A 84 18.53 29.06 -6.01
C TYR A 84 18.12 27.90 -6.93
N GLN A 85 19.08 27.06 -7.33
CA GLN A 85 18.83 25.91 -8.20
C GLN A 85 18.30 24.69 -7.46
N ASN A 86 18.18 24.75 -6.13
CA ASN A 86 17.84 23.57 -5.30
C ASN A 86 18.80 22.38 -5.52
N ASN A 87 20.08 22.68 -5.77
CA ASN A 87 21.09 21.66 -6.04
C ASN A 87 21.73 21.16 -4.73
N THR A 88 21.13 20.14 -4.17
CA THR A 88 21.53 19.55 -2.89
C THR A 88 23.01 19.10 -2.86
N GLN A 89 23.48 18.47 -3.95
CA GLN A 89 24.88 17.99 -4.01
C GLN A 89 25.88 19.14 -3.94
N ALA A 90 25.60 20.25 -4.63
CA ALA A 90 26.42 21.45 -4.57
C ALA A 90 26.33 22.10 -3.18
N VAL A 91 25.15 22.14 -2.55
CA VAL A 91 25.02 22.66 -1.18
C VAL A 91 25.85 21.83 -0.20
N GLN A 92 25.74 20.51 -0.22
CA GLN A 92 26.52 19.60 0.63
C GLN A 92 28.03 19.75 0.45
N LEU A 93 28.50 20.07 -0.76
CA LEU A 93 29.90 20.32 -1.03
C LEU A 93 30.36 21.69 -0.49
N LEU A 94 29.56 22.74 -0.72
CA LEU A 94 29.95 24.13 -0.48
C LEU A 94 29.68 24.62 0.94
N LEU A 95 28.66 24.13 1.60
CA LEU A 95 28.27 24.55 2.95
C LEU A 95 29.39 24.32 3.98
N PRO A 96 30.10 23.16 4.04
CA PRO A 96 31.22 22.97 4.97
C PRO A 96 32.38 23.94 4.74
N LEU A 97 32.60 24.38 3.49
CA LEU A 97 33.61 25.38 3.15
C LEU A 97 33.15 26.79 3.57
N TYR A 98 31.89 27.10 3.32
CA TYR A 98 31.30 28.39 3.69
C TYR A 98 31.31 28.62 5.21
N LYS A 99 31.03 27.58 6.00
CA LYS A 99 31.06 27.61 7.48
C LYS A 99 32.45 27.90 8.06
N GLN A 100 33.54 27.80 7.28
CA GLN A 100 34.90 28.10 7.73
C GLN A 100 35.25 29.60 7.60
N PHE A 101 34.47 30.41 6.89
CA PHE A 101 34.75 31.81 6.69
C PHE A 101 34.29 32.67 7.89
N PRO A 102 35.03 33.73 8.24
CA PRO A 102 34.75 34.51 9.43
C PRO A 102 33.47 35.36 9.32
N GLN A 103 33.04 35.67 8.10
CA GLN A 103 31.80 36.41 7.85
C GLN A 103 30.83 35.51 7.11
N GLN A 104 29.73 35.18 7.75
CA GLN A 104 28.71 34.32 7.23
C GLN A 104 27.37 35.06 7.26
N ASP A 105 26.59 34.90 6.19
CA ASP A 105 25.20 35.36 6.16
C ASP A 105 24.29 34.31 6.76
N ASN A 106 23.65 34.62 7.87
CA ASN A 106 22.72 33.73 8.55
C ASN A 106 21.52 33.30 7.67
N PHE A 107 21.09 34.15 6.72
CA PHE A 107 20.05 33.80 5.79
C PHE A 107 20.46 32.64 4.87
N LEU A 108 21.66 32.72 4.30
CA LEU A 108 22.19 31.66 3.45
C LEU A 108 22.49 30.38 4.22
N LEU A 109 22.97 30.50 5.47
CA LEU A 109 23.19 29.33 6.34
C LEU A 109 21.88 28.61 6.64
N THR A 110 20.86 29.36 7.12
CA THR A 110 19.55 28.77 7.40
C THR A 110 18.94 28.14 6.15
N TRP A 111 19.13 28.75 4.97
CA TRP A 111 18.63 28.17 3.72
C TRP A 111 19.34 26.87 3.35
N ALA A 112 20.65 26.81 3.50
CA ALA A 112 21.43 25.60 3.26
C ALA A 112 21.05 24.49 4.27
N GLU A 113 20.87 24.85 5.54
CA GLU A 113 20.42 23.92 6.59
C GLU A 113 19.00 23.37 6.32
N ALA A 114 18.11 24.20 5.76
CA ALA A 114 16.79 23.73 5.32
C ALA A 114 16.90 22.63 4.24
N ILE A 115 17.83 22.78 3.28
CA ILE A 115 18.09 21.79 2.26
C ILE A 115 18.75 20.53 2.86
N GLU A 116 19.68 20.67 3.78
CA GLU A 116 20.32 19.54 4.47
C GLU A 116 19.31 18.73 5.29
N ALA A 117 18.48 19.39 6.11
CA ALA A 117 17.43 18.73 6.89
C ALA A 117 16.48 17.94 5.99
N ARG A 118 16.08 18.52 4.86
CA ARG A 118 15.27 17.84 3.85
C ARG A 118 15.92 16.56 3.32
N GLU A 119 17.20 16.59 2.99
CA GLU A 119 17.93 15.44 2.50
C GLU A 119 18.12 14.33 3.55
N GLN A 120 18.23 14.71 4.81
CA GLN A 120 18.25 13.81 5.96
C GLN A 120 16.87 13.20 6.23
N GLY A 121 15.80 13.70 5.58
CA GLY A 121 14.43 13.24 5.74
C GLY A 121 13.67 13.96 6.85
N ASP A 122 14.28 14.93 7.54
CA ASP A 122 13.62 15.77 8.55
C ASP A 122 12.90 16.95 7.86
N LEU A 123 11.75 16.63 7.26
CA LEU A 123 10.93 17.63 6.59
C LEU A 123 10.33 18.65 7.56
N THR A 124 10.06 18.25 8.80
CA THR A 124 9.51 19.15 9.82
C THR A 124 10.49 20.27 10.13
N GLN A 125 11.76 19.93 10.37
CA GLN A 125 12.81 20.90 10.61
C GLN A 125 13.10 21.75 9.37
N SER A 126 13.13 21.13 8.19
CA SER A 126 13.31 21.84 6.92
C SER A 126 12.22 22.91 6.71
N ILE A 127 10.94 22.56 6.94
CA ILE A 127 9.82 23.49 6.84
C ILE A 127 9.93 24.63 7.85
N ALA A 128 10.36 24.34 9.07
CA ALA A 128 10.58 25.38 10.09
C ALA A 128 11.61 26.41 9.61
N TYR A 129 12.75 25.97 9.07
CA TYR A 129 13.76 26.86 8.48
C TYR A 129 13.22 27.64 7.28
N TYR A 130 12.51 27.01 6.36
CA TYR A 130 11.90 27.71 5.23
C TYR A 130 10.86 28.75 5.67
N ARG A 131 10.05 28.47 6.67
CA ARG A 131 9.08 29.43 7.23
C ARG A 131 9.79 30.64 7.88
N GLU A 132 10.90 30.40 8.59
CA GLU A 132 11.71 31.48 9.16
C GLU A 132 12.27 32.40 8.08
N LEU A 133 12.88 31.84 7.03
CA LEU A 133 13.40 32.58 5.89
C LEU A 133 12.31 33.34 5.15
N PHE A 134 11.17 32.67 4.91
CA PHE A 134 10.03 33.24 4.21
C PHE A 134 9.40 34.44 5.00
N ALA A 135 9.46 34.40 6.32
CA ALA A 135 9.04 35.52 7.15
C ALA A 135 9.96 36.76 7.01
N ARG A 136 11.24 36.55 6.65
CA ARG A 136 12.20 37.61 6.38
C ARG A 136 12.10 38.19 4.97
N ASP A 137 11.90 37.30 3.97
CA ASP A 137 11.74 37.67 2.56
C ASP A 137 10.78 36.74 1.83
N ALA A 138 9.54 37.16 1.73
CA ALA A 138 8.49 36.42 1.02
C ALA A 138 8.53 36.58 -0.51
N SER A 139 9.39 37.45 -1.04
CA SER A 139 9.46 37.72 -2.49
C SER A 139 10.32 36.74 -3.28
N LEU A 140 11.15 35.95 -2.60
CA LEU A 140 12.05 35.00 -3.23
C LEU A 140 11.30 33.76 -3.75
N LEU A 141 11.02 33.74 -5.05
CA LEU A 141 10.31 32.63 -5.72
C LEU A 141 10.97 31.25 -5.52
N PRO A 142 12.33 31.10 -5.60
CA PRO A 142 12.96 29.83 -5.33
C PRO A 142 12.73 29.31 -3.90
N LEU A 143 12.74 30.19 -2.93
CA LEU A 143 12.47 29.84 -1.52
C LEU A 143 11.03 29.39 -1.34
N ARG A 144 10.06 30.14 -1.91
CA ARG A 144 8.65 29.74 -1.90
C ARG A 144 8.43 28.40 -2.54
N TYR A 145 9.08 28.12 -3.67
CA TYR A 145 8.98 26.84 -4.36
C TYR A 145 9.52 25.68 -3.51
N GLN A 146 10.68 25.87 -2.87
CA GLN A 146 11.28 24.86 -1.99
C GLN A 146 10.43 24.62 -0.74
N LEU A 147 9.84 25.67 -0.15
CA LEU A 147 8.86 25.54 0.92
C LEU A 147 7.63 24.77 0.46
N ALA A 148 7.06 25.11 -0.69
CA ALA A 148 5.90 24.41 -1.25
C ALA A 148 6.17 22.91 -1.47
N GLN A 149 7.35 22.56 -1.99
CA GLN A 149 7.77 21.17 -2.14
C GLN A 149 7.92 20.47 -0.78
N ALA A 150 8.56 21.09 0.20
CA ALA A 150 8.72 20.51 1.53
C ALA A 150 7.37 20.23 2.20
N LEU A 151 6.44 21.19 2.13
CA LEU A 151 5.06 21.05 2.61
C LEU A 151 4.31 19.92 1.88
N PHE A 152 4.44 19.83 0.56
CA PHE A 152 3.83 18.80 -0.26
C PHE A 152 4.29 17.38 0.15
N PHE A 153 5.59 17.21 0.35
CA PHE A 153 6.14 15.92 0.75
C PHE A 153 5.87 15.59 2.22
N ASN A 154 5.66 16.61 3.07
CA ASN A 154 5.26 16.44 4.46
C ASN A 154 3.74 16.27 4.65
N TYR A 155 2.96 16.20 3.56
CA TYR A 155 1.49 16.07 3.59
C TYR A 155 0.75 17.27 4.25
N GLU A 156 1.40 18.42 4.36
CA GLU A 156 0.74 19.69 4.70
C GLU A 156 0.02 20.23 3.44
N ASN A 157 -1.01 19.52 2.99
CA ASN A 157 -1.58 19.66 1.67
C ASN A 157 -2.19 21.04 1.39
N GLU A 158 -2.90 21.62 2.35
CA GLU A 158 -3.52 22.95 2.18
C GLU A 158 -2.45 24.06 2.14
N SER A 159 -1.46 23.99 3.05
CA SER A 159 -0.34 24.91 3.06
C SER A 159 0.47 24.84 1.77
N ALA A 160 0.75 23.63 1.26
CA ALA A 160 1.43 23.41 -0.01
C ALA A 160 0.63 23.99 -1.18
N LYS A 161 -0.68 23.75 -1.22
CA LYS A 161 -1.58 24.25 -2.25
C LYS A 161 -1.56 25.77 -2.34
N ILE A 162 -1.67 26.45 -1.21
CA ILE A 162 -1.62 27.93 -1.13
C ILE A 162 -0.31 28.45 -1.73
N GLN A 163 0.85 27.83 -1.40
CA GLN A 163 2.13 28.27 -1.93
C GLN A 163 2.26 28.02 -3.44
N PHE A 164 1.81 26.87 -3.93
CA PHE A 164 1.82 26.58 -5.37
C PHE A 164 0.86 27.46 -6.16
N GLU A 165 -0.33 27.76 -5.64
CA GLU A 165 -1.28 28.69 -6.29
C GLU A 165 -0.71 30.10 -6.39
N LYS A 166 0.00 30.59 -5.35
CA LYS A 166 0.70 31.87 -5.41
C LYS A 166 1.83 31.85 -6.43
N LEU A 167 2.68 30.81 -6.44
CA LEU A 167 3.73 30.65 -7.45
C LEU A 167 3.17 30.68 -8.86
N ARG A 168 2.03 30.03 -9.08
CA ARG A 168 1.35 29.99 -10.39
C ARG A 168 0.97 31.37 -10.89
N THR A 169 0.66 32.32 -10.01
CA THR A 169 0.32 33.70 -10.36
C THR A 169 1.52 34.62 -10.54
N GLU A 170 2.70 34.22 -10.05
CA GLU A 170 3.90 35.05 -10.02
C GLU A 170 4.96 34.61 -11.04
N VAL A 171 4.77 33.46 -11.70
CA VAL A 171 5.70 32.87 -12.66
C VAL A 171 5.16 32.94 -14.08
N ASP A 172 6.01 33.41 -15.02
CA ASP A 172 5.66 33.51 -16.43
C ASP A 172 6.24 32.37 -17.31
N ASP A 173 7.19 31.59 -16.78
CA ASP A 173 7.81 30.48 -17.51
C ASP A 173 6.85 29.30 -17.67
N GLU A 174 6.44 28.99 -18.90
CA GLU A 174 5.47 27.93 -19.23
C GLU A 174 5.93 26.53 -18.75
N LYS A 175 7.24 26.24 -18.77
CA LYS A 175 7.76 24.93 -18.32
C LYS A 175 7.65 24.81 -16.81
N PHE A 176 7.92 25.89 -16.12
CA PHE A 176 7.80 25.93 -14.66
C PHE A 176 6.34 25.91 -14.22
N LEU A 177 5.46 26.65 -14.91
CA LEU A 177 4.00 26.55 -14.70
C LEU A 177 3.50 25.11 -14.86
N GLY A 178 3.98 24.38 -15.88
CA GLY A 178 3.65 22.96 -16.04
C GLY A 178 4.05 22.08 -14.85
N VAL A 179 5.18 22.37 -14.21
CA VAL A 179 5.61 21.66 -12.98
C VAL A 179 4.69 22.00 -11.80
N ILE A 180 4.36 23.27 -11.62
CA ILE A 180 3.43 23.73 -10.56
C ILE A 180 2.06 23.09 -10.74
N ASP A 181 1.51 23.08 -11.96
CA ASP A 181 0.21 22.48 -12.27
C ASP A 181 0.18 20.98 -11.94
N GLN A 182 1.29 20.28 -12.11
CA GLN A 182 1.38 18.87 -11.71
C GLN A 182 1.33 18.67 -10.20
N TYR A 183 1.98 19.53 -9.40
CA TYR A 183 1.84 19.50 -7.96
C TYR A 183 0.40 19.77 -7.53
N LEU A 184 -0.24 20.78 -8.11
CA LEU A 184 -1.64 21.11 -7.83
C LEU A 184 -2.60 19.99 -8.22
N LEU A 185 -2.37 19.35 -9.38
CA LEU A 185 -3.13 18.18 -9.81
C LEU A 185 -2.99 17.00 -8.81
N THR A 186 -1.76 16.74 -8.37
CA THR A 186 -1.49 15.67 -7.40
C THR A 186 -2.14 15.96 -6.04
N LEU A 187 -2.09 17.22 -5.56
CA LEU A 187 -2.78 17.63 -4.34
C LEU A 187 -4.30 17.42 -4.44
N ASN A 188 -4.89 17.78 -5.58
CA ASN A 188 -6.31 17.53 -5.83
C ASN A 188 -6.62 16.02 -5.85
N GLN A 189 -5.76 15.20 -6.45
CA GLN A 189 -5.94 13.75 -6.49
C GLN A 189 -5.86 13.10 -5.09
N ARG A 190 -5.04 13.64 -4.18
CA ARG A 190 -4.98 13.16 -2.78
C ARG A 190 -6.32 13.28 -2.04
N ASN A 191 -7.18 14.18 -2.46
CA ASN A 191 -8.49 14.44 -1.87
C ASN A 191 -9.64 13.74 -2.61
N GLN A 192 -9.36 12.94 -3.64
CA GLN A 192 -10.39 12.25 -4.42
C GLN A 192 -10.78 10.91 -3.80
N TRP A 193 -11.90 10.38 -4.26
CA TRP A 193 -12.29 9.01 -4.00
C TRP A 193 -11.37 8.05 -4.78
N ILE A 194 -10.80 7.10 -4.08
CA ILE A 194 -10.02 6.02 -4.69
C ILE A 194 -10.96 4.81 -4.84
N TRP A 195 -11.16 4.37 -6.06
CA TRP A 195 -11.97 3.21 -6.40
C TRP A 195 -11.09 2.09 -6.92
N GLN A 196 -11.26 0.90 -6.41
CA GLN A 196 -10.60 -0.29 -6.91
C GLN A 196 -11.67 -1.34 -7.21
N VAL A 197 -11.69 -1.80 -8.45
CA VAL A 197 -12.62 -2.83 -8.92
C VAL A 197 -11.82 -4.02 -9.41
N GLY A 198 -12.22 -5.22 -9.04
CA GLY A 198 -11.59 -6.46 -9.47
C GLY A 198 -12.63 -7.50 -9.83
N LEU A 199 -12.38 -8.21 -10.93
CA LEU A 199 -13.13 -9.39 -11.38
C LEU A 199 -12.14 -10.50 -11.67
N ASN A 200 -12.45 -11.72 -11.27
CA ASN A 200 -11.67 -12.90 -11.63
C ASN A 200 -12.56 -14.08 -11.96
N PHE A 201 -12.18 -14.83 -12.99
CA PHE A 201 -12.83 -16.08 -13.32
C PHE A 201 -12.47 -17.14 -12.26
N LEU A 202 -13.47 -17.86 -11.79
CA LEU A 202 -13.32 -18.92 -10.80
C LEU A 202 -13.56 -20.28 -11.48
N ASN A 203 -12.59 -21.17 -11.35
CA ASN A 203 -12.72 -22.58 -11.68
C ASN A 203 -12.04 -23.36 -10.55
N ASP A 204 -12.81 -23.98 -9.68
CA ASP A 204 -12.29 -24.68 -8.49
C ASP A 204 -12.85 -26.10 -8.44
N ASP A 205 -11.96 -27.08 -8.53
CA ASP A 205 -12.28 -28.50 -8.51
C ASP A 205 -12.63 -29.04 -7.12
N ASN A 206 -12.42 -28.21 -6.08
CA ASN A 206 -12.57 -28.64 -4.69
C ASN A 206 -13.05 -27.48 -3.80
N LEU A 207 -14.27 -26.99 -4.04
CA LEU A 207 -14.88 -25.87 -3.31
C LEU A 207 -14.95 -26.12 -1.80
N ASN A 208 -15.22 -27.33 -1.40
CA ASN A 208 -15.41 -27.73 0.00
C ASN A 208 -14.14 -28.18 0.71
N ASN A 209 -12.96 -28.03 0.08
CA ASN A 209 -11.68 -28.45 0.63
C ASN A 209 -11.66 -29.93 1.07
N ALA A 210 -12.36 -30.79 0.35
CA ALA A 210 -12.44 -32.20 0.65
C ALA A 210 -11.07 -32.88 0.49
N PRO A 211 -10.75 -33.87 1.33
CA PRO A 211 -9.57 -34.70 1.17
C PRO A 211 -9.69 -35.63 -0.05
N LYS A 212 -8.69 -36.49 -0.24
CA LYS A 212 -8.76 -37.53 -1.29
C LYS A 212 -9.98 -38.40 -1.05
N SER A 213 -10.64 -38.79 -2.16
CA SER A 213 -11.81 -39.65 -2.11
C SER A 213 -11.50 -40.94 -1.34
N GLY A 214 -12.46 -41.39 -0.53
CA GLY A 214 -12.31 -42.60 0.29
C GLY A 214 -11.49 -42.43 1.58
N THR A 215 -11.06 -41.22 1.93
CA THR A 215 -10.41 -40.97 3.22
C THR A 215 -11.34 -41.31 4.37
N LYS A 216 -10.88 -42.14 5.33
CA LYS A 216 -11.63 -42.57 6.51
C LYS A 216 -10.91 -42.27 7.81
N ILE A 217 -11.68 -42.05 8.89
CA ILE A 217 -11.21 -42.00 10.29
C ILE A 217 -12.21 -42.86 11.09
N GLY A 218 -11.77 -44.04 11.52
CA GLY A 218 -12.67 -45.03 12.13
C GLY A 218 -13.81 -45.38 11.16
N ASN A 219 -15.04 -45.27 11.59
CA ASN A 219 -16.24 -45.52 10.79
C ASN A 219 -16.70 -44.31 9.95
N TRP A 220 -16.06 -43.17 10.07
CA TRP A 220 -16.41 -41.95 9.37
C TRP A 220 -15.70 -41.89 8.01
N THR A 221 -16.45 -41.59 6.95
CA THR A 221 -15.90 -41.35 5.61
C THR A 221 -16.03 -39.88 5.28
N ALA A 222 -14.96 -39.30 4.73
CA ALA A 222 -14.94 -37.90 4.33
C ALA A 222 -15.92 -37.63 3.18
N TRP A 223 -16.35 -36.38 3.10
CA TRP A 223 -17.21 -35.86 2.03
C TRP A 223 -16.48 -35.89 0.68
N LYS A 224 -17.25 -35.97 -0.39
CA LYS A 224 -16.73 -35.90 -1.76
C LYS A 224 -16.35 -34.46 -2.12
N LYS A 225 -15.40 -34.34 -3.05
CA LYS A 225 -15.07 -33.03 -3.66
C LYS A 225 -16.27 -32.46 -4.38
N GLU A 226 -16.46 -31.17 -4.27
CA GLU A 226 -17.44 -30.40 -5.00
C GLU A 226 -16.72 -29.34 -5.82
N SER A 227 -17.04 -29.25 -7.11
CA SER A 227 -16.47 -28.27 -8.04
C SER A 227 -17.45 -27.13 -8.30
N GLY A 228 -16.94 -26.06 -8.88
CA GLY A 228 -17.77 -24.96 -9.36
C GLY A 228 -17.02 -23.96 -10.20
N GLN A 229 -17.76 -23.38 -11.15
CA GLN A 229 -17.32 -22.30 -12.00
C GLN A 229 -18.10 -21.02 -11.69
N GLY A 230 -17.42 -19.88 -11.78
CA GLY A 230 -18.05 -18.63 -11.39
C GLY A 230 -17.17 -17.42 -11.62
N VAL A 231 -17.57 -16.31 -10.97
CA VAL A 231 -16.80 -15.07 -10.92
C VAL A 231 -16.60 -14.64 -9.47
N GLY A 232 -15.37 -14.25 -9.18
CA GLY A 232 -15.06 -13.49 -8.00
C GLY A 232 -15.12 -11.99 -8.32
N TYR A 233 -15.64 -11.21 -7.41
CA TYR A 233 -15.74 -9.76 -7.57
C TYR A 233 -15.26 -9.04 -6.32
N SER A 234 -14.69 -7.85 -6.51
CA SER A 234 -14.27 -6.98 -5.43
C SER A 234 -14.46 -5.52 -5.79
N LEU A 235 -14.83 -4.74 -4.81
CA LEU A 235 -14.93 -3.28 -4.86
C LEU A 235 -14.35 -2.72 -3.57
N SER A 236 -13.36 -1.83 -3.68
CA SER A 236 -12.87 -1.05 -2.57
C SER A 236 -13.02 0.43 -2.92
N VAL A 237 -13.57 1.18 -2.00
CA VAL A 237 -13.76 2.63 -2.13
C VAL A 237 -13.23 3.27 -0.87
N GLU A 238 -12.32 4.22 -1.03
CA GLU A 238 -11.70 4.92 0.09
C GLU A 238 -11.63 6.41 -0.20
N LYS A 239 -11.78 7.22 0.84
CA LYS A 239 -11.47 8.64 0.78
C LYS A 239 -10.87 9.11 2.09
N LYS A 240 -9.82 9.94 1.98
CA LYS A 240 -9.29 10.74 3.08
C LYS A 240 -9.84 12.15 2.97
N TRP A 241 -10.25 12.69 4.09
CA TRP A 241 -10.78 14.04 4.24
C TRP A 241 -9.83 14.81 5.16
N PRO A 242 -8.83 15.53 4.63
CA PRO A 242 -7.96 16.36 5.46
C PRO A 242 -8.78 17.49 6.10
N TRP A 243 -8.53 17.76 7.37
CA TRP A 243 -9.20 18.84 8.11
C TRP A 243 -8.24 19.66 8.99
N ALA A 244 -7.00 19.20 9.14
CA ALA A 244 -5.88 19.94 9.72
C ALA A 244 -4.58 19.47 9.07
N GLU A 245 -3.44 20.13 9.31
CA GLU A 245 -2.19 19.92 8.59
C GLU A 245 -1.79 18.45 8.43
N HIS A 246 -1.87 17.65 9.47
CA HIS A 246 -1.50 16.23 9.43
C HIS A 246 -2.66 15.29 9.71
N PHE A 247 -3.82 15.86 10.07
CA PHE A 247 -4.97 15.07 10.47
C PHE A 247 -5.98 14.90 9.34
N PHE A 248 -6.55 13.72 9.24
CA PHE A 248 -7.61 13.42 8.29
C PHE A 248 -8.66 12.49 8.90
N SER A 249 -9.85 12.56 8.36
CA SER A 249 -10.86 11.50 8.52
C SER A 249 -10.75 10.54 7.34
N LYS A 250 -10.95 9.26 7.59
CA LYS A 250 -10.93 8.20 6.57
C LYS A 250 -12.30 7.55 6.49
N THR A 251 -12.82 7.40 5.27
CA THR A 251 -14.03 6.62 4.99
C THR A 251 -13.64 5.48 4.07
N MET A 252 -14.08 4.26 4.39
CA MET A 252 -13.82 3.08 3.59
C MET A 252 -15.06 2.22 3.41
N PHE A 253 -15.16 1.65 2.21
CA PHE A 253 -16.19 0.71 1.82
C PHE A 253 -15.52 -0.43 1.06
N ASN A 254 -15.65 -1.67 1.53
CA ASN A 254 -15.09 -2.84 0.90
C ASN A 254 -16.18 -3.89 0.68
N GLY A 255 -16.44 -4.21 -0.57
CA GLY A 255 -17.33 -5.28 -0.98
C GLY A 255 -16.58 -6.36 -1.72
N ASN A 256 -16.82 -7.62 -1.42
CA ASN A 256 -16.27 -8.73 -2.19
C ASN A 256 -17.17 -9.96 -2.11
N GLY A 257 -17.05 -10.83 -3.10
CA GLY A 257 -17.80 -12.06 -3.08
C GLY A 257 -17.40 -13.01 -4.20
N LYS A 258 -18.11 -14.13 -4.23
CA LYS A 258 -18.01 -15.16 -5.25
C LYS A 258 -19.40 -15.56 -5.68
N TYR A 259 -19.57 -15.69 -6.98
CA TYR A 259 -20.80 -16.18 -7.58
C TYR A 259 -20.48 -17.36 -8.48
N TYR A 260 -20.87 -18.54 -8.04
CA TYR A 260 -20.81 -19.78 -8.82
C TYR A 260 -22.16 -20.03 -9.47
N TRP A 261 -22.20 -20.11 -10.80
CA TRP A 261 -23.43 -20.31 -11.55
C TRP A 261 -23.89 -21.77 -11.56
N ASP A 262 -22.98 -22.71 -11.46
CA ASP A 262 -23.22 -24.16 -11.45
C ASP A 262 -23.32 -24.76 -10.04
N ASN A 263 -22.80 -24.07 -9.01
CA ASN A 263 -22.82 -24.53 -7.62
C ASN A 263 -23.14 -23.38 -6.65
N LYS A 264 -24.37 -22.85 -6.75
CA LYS A 264 -24.81 -21.64 -6.05
C LYS A 264 -24.78 -21.73 -4.52
N LYS A 265 -24.73 -22.93 -3.94
CA LYS A 265 -24.63 -23.10 -2.48
C LYS A 265 -23.30 -22.63 -1.90
N TYR A 266 -22.29 -22.36 -2.73
CA TYR A 266 -21.01 -21.73 -2.32
C TYR A 266 -20.94 -20.23 -2.59
N ASN A 267 -22.05 -19.63 -3.05
CA ASN A 267 -22.12 -18.19 -3.24
C ASN A 267 -21.94 -17.46 -1.92
N GLU A 268 -21.12 -16.43 -1.94
CA GLU A 268 -20.89 -15.57 -0.78
C GLU A 268 -20.68 -14.12 -1.18
N ALA A 269 -21.03 -13.23 -0.28
CA ALA A 269 -20.76 -11.80 -0.37
C ALA A 269 -20.39 -11.25 1.00
N THR A 270 -19.46 -10.33 1.06
CA THR A 270 -19.07 -9.61 2.26
C THR A 270 -19.05 -8.13 1.96
N LEU A 271 -19.59 -7.35 2.87
CA LEU A 271 -19.59 -5.90 2.84
C LEU A 271 -19.03 -5.36 4.15
N ARG A 272 -17.96 -4.55 4.08
CA ARG A 272 -17.37 -3.85 5.21
C ARG A 272 -17.45 -2.35 4.98
N ILE A 273 -17.93 -1.62 5.97
CA ILE A 273 -17.96 -0.16 6.00
C ILE A 273 -17.19 0.28 7.24
N GLY A 274 -16.33 1.24 7.10
CA GLY A 274 -15.57 1.82 8.20
C GLY A 274 -15.39 3.32 8.02
N GLY A 275 -15.23 4.00 9.14
CA GLY A 275 -14.89 5.42 9.17
C GLY A 275 -14.06 5.70 10.41
N GLY A 276 -13.02 6.52 10.27
CA GLY A 276 -12.09 6.74 11.36
C GLY A 276 -11.28 8.02 11.20
N LEU A 277 -10.32 8.18 12.09
CA LEU A 277 -9.40 9.30 12.12
C LEU A 277 -7.98 8.81 11.86
N GLY A 278 -7.17 9.65 11.26
CA GLY A 278 -5.78 9.38 10.99
C GLY A 278 -4.88 10.60 11.10
N TYR A 279 -3.61 10.29 11.18
CA TYR A 279 -2.50 11.24 11.18
C TYR A 279 -1.48 10.81 10.12
N GLN A 280 -1.00 11.74 9.32
CA GLN A 280 -0.07 11.46 8.23
C GLN A 280 1.02 12.52 8.13
N THR A 281 2.27 12.06 8.07
CA THR A 281 3.45 12.87 7.76
C THR A 281 4.18 12.28 6.56
N ALA A 282 5.35 12.81 6.26
CA ALA A 282 6.22 12.26 5.23
C ALA A 282 6.63 10.80 5.47
N SER A 283 6.82 10.37 6.71
CA SER A 283 7.29 9.01 7.03
C SER A 283 6.22 8.11 7.60
N VAL A 284 5.29 8.67 8.37
CA VAL A 284 4.33 7.89 9.15
C VAL A 284 2.90 8.20 8.75
N GLU A 285 2.09 7.17 8.60
CA GLU A 285 0.64 7.26 8.53
C GLU A 285 0.04 6.30 9.56
N VAL A 286 -0.86 6.82 10.40
CA VAL A 286 -1.59 6.02 11.39
C VAL A 286 -3.07 6.30 11.24
N SER A 287 -3.91 5.27 11.28
CA SER A 287 -5.38 5.40 11.19
C SER A 287 -6.07 4.48 12.17
N LEU A 288 -7.06 4.99 12.87
CA LEU A 288 -7.93 4.22 13.75
C LEU A 288 -9.33 4.17 13.15
N ILE A 289 -9.80 2.97 12.78
CA ILE A 289 -10.97 2.78 11.93
C ILE A 289 -11.93 1.80 12.59
N PRO A 290 -12.96 2.28 13.33
CA PRO A 290 -14.14 1.49 13.62
C PRO A 290 -14.81 1.00 12.33
N PHE A 291 -15.27 -0.24 12.33
CA PHE A 291 -15.94 -0.80 11.15
C PHE A 291 -17.07 -1.74 11.52
N LYS A 292 -17.99 -1.91 10.57
CA LYS A 292 -19.03 -2.93 10.56
C LYS A 292 -18.93 -3.75 9.28
N GLU A 293 -19.03 -5.09 9.43
CA GLU A 293 -18.98 -6.04 8.32
C GLU A 293 -20.22 -6.92 8.37
N LYS A 294 -20.82 -7.15 7.21
CA LYS A 294 -21.86 -8.14 7.00
C LYS A 294 -21.41 -9.18 6.00
N ARG A 295 -21.68 -10.45 6.29
CA ARG A 295 -21.43 -11.56 5.38
C ARG A 295 -22.73 -12.27 5.06
N TRP A 296 -22.93 -12.53 3.78
CA TRP A 296 -23.99 -13.39 3.25
C TRP A 296 -23.33 -14.65 2.69
N TYR A 297 -23.97 -15.77 2.89
CA TYR A 297 -23.46 -17.07 2.43
C TYR A 297 -24.62 -18.02 2.18
N ALA A 298 -24.49 -18.87 1.15
CA ALA A 298 -25.52 -19.81 0.80
C ALA A 298 -25.44 -21.13 1.59
N GLY A 299 -24.37 -21.36 2.38
CA GLY A 299 -24.26 -22.45 3.37
C GLY A 299 -23.28 -23.58 3.03
N GLY A 300 -22.72 -23.63 1.82
CA GLY A 300 -21.79 -24.68 1.40
C GLY A 300 -22.45 -26.02 1.16
N SER A 301 -21.75 -27.12 1.43
CA SER A 301 -22.25 -28.49 1.16
C SER A 301 -23.61 -28.79 1.78
N SER A 302 -23.94 -28.19 2.92
CA SER A 302 -25.26 -28.31 3.57
C SER A 302 -26.20 -27.13 3.29
N GLY A 303 -25.81 -26.24 2.35
CA GLY A 303 -26.50 -25.00 2.05
C GLY A 303 -27.61 -25.15 1.01
N THR A 304 -28.19 -23.99 0.70
CA THR A 304 -29.22 -23.82 -0.35
C THR A 304 -28.64 -22.99 -1.49
N ASN A 305 -29.37 -22.85 -2.59
CA ASN A 305 -28.95 -21.98 -3.70
C ASN A 305 -29.15 -20.48 -3.43
N THR A 306 -29.67 -20.10 -2.27
CA THR A 306 -29.97 -18.72 -1.91
C THR A 306 -29.04 -18.25 -0.81
N MET A 307 -28.33 -17.16 -1.05
CA MET A 307 -27.53 -16.49 -0.01
C MET A 307 -28.44 -15.90 1.06
N LYS A 308 -28.10 -16.15 2.32
CA LYS A 308 -28.75 -15.55 3.49
C LYS A 308 -27.69 -14.80 4.30
N GLN A 309 -28.14 -13.85 5.12
CA GLN A 309 -27.23 -13.20 6.06
C GLN A 309 -26.64 -14.26 7.01
N TYR A 310 -25.33 -14.40 6.98
CA TYR A 310 -24.62 -15.46 7.69
C TYR A 310 -23.99 -14.95 9.00
N ALA A 311 -23.29 -13.82 8.93
CA ALA A 311 -22.62 -13.24 10.09
C ALA A 311 -22.55 -11.71 10.00
N ASP A 312 -22.52 -11.08 11.17
CA ASP A 312 -22.19 -9.68 11.37
C ASP A 312 -20.89 -9.59 12.17
N LYS A 313 -20.01 -8.63 11.82
CA LYS A 313 -18.85 -8.28 12.62
C LYS A 313 -18.88 -6.80 12.96
N LEU A 314 -18.50 -6.47 14.18
CA LEU A 314 -18.26 -5.10 14.63
C LEU A 314 -16.88 -5.06 15.25
N GLY A 315 -16.05 -4.12 14.84
CA GLY A 315 -14.68 -4.06 15.30
C GLY A 315 -14.02 -2.71 15.13
N ILE A 316 -12.77 -2.67 15.53
CA ILE A 316 -11.87 -1.54 15.38
C ILE A 316 -10.57 -2.02 14.78
N ARG A 317 -10.02 -1.24 13.87
CA ARG A 317 -8.76 -1.52 13.19
C ARG A 317 -7.83 -0.33 13.33
N LEU A 318 -6.61 -0.58 13.79
CA LEU A 318 -5.50 0.36 13.75
C LEU A 318 -4.61 -0.04 12.58
N GLU A 319 -4.33 0.90 11.70
CA GLU A 319 -3.37 0.75 10.60
C GLU A 319 -2.21 1.72 10.83
N MET A 320 -1.01 1.26 10.59
CA MET A 320 0.20 2.06 10.66
C MET A 320 1.10 1.71 9.48
N VAL A 321 1.58 2.73 8.80
CA VAL A 321 2.60 2.64 7.75
C VAL A 321 3.73 3.57 8.14
N ASP A 322 4.96 3.06 8.15
CA ASP A 322 6.15 3.86 8.48
C ASP A 322 7.28 3.57 7.49
N TRP A 323 7.86 4.65 6.96
CA TRP A 323 9.03 4.62 6.10
C TRP A 323 10.29 4.73 6.94
N LEU A 324 10.94 3.60 7.19
CA LEU A 324 12.19 3.52 7.93
C LEU A 324 13.37 4.16 7.16
N SER A 325 13.27 4.20 5.84
CA SER A 325 14.21 4.86 4.94
C SER A 325 13.57 5.08 3.56
N LYS A 326 14.33 5.62 2.58
CA LYS A 326 13.88 5.80 1.19
C LYS A 326 13.50 4.46 0.51
N THR A 327 14.00 3.33 1.00
CA THR A 327 13.82 2.00 0.40
C THR A 327 13.14 0.98 1.31
N TRP A 328 12.97 1.27 2.59
CA TRP A 328 12.37 0.38 3.56
C TRP A 328 11.10 0.95 4.14
N GLN A 329 10.03 0.17 4.12
CA GLN A 329 8.75 0.53 4.71
C GLN A 329 8.23 -0.63 5.58
N ILE A 330 7.68 -0.32 6.73
CA ILE A 330 6.92 -1.25 7.55
C ILE A 330 5.43 -0.89 7.52
N SER A 331 4.59 -1.89 7.38
CA SER A 331 3.14 -1.73 7.45
C SER A 331 2.58 -2.70 8.48
N THR A 332 1.84 -2.16 9.45
CA THR A 332 1.28 -2.93 10.57
C THR A 332 -0.22 -2.67 10.66
N ALA A 333 -0.98 -3.71 10.91
CA ALA A 333 -2.40 -3.63 11.19
C ALA A 333 -2.75 -4.44 12.44
N LEU A 334 -3.54 -3.84 13.33
CA LEU A 334 -4.11 -4.48 14.50
C LEU A 334 -5.63 -4.40 14.37
N GLU A 335 -6.32 -5.51 14.55
CA GLU A 335 -7.77 -5.54 14.48
C GLU A 335 -8.34 -6.37 15.63
N TYR A 336 -9.35 -5.81 16.27
CA TYR A 336 -10.17 -6.49 17.25
C TYR A 336 -11.64 -6.37 16.85
N GLY A 337 -12.38 -7.47 16.95
CA GLY A 337 -13.80 -7.45 16.63
C GLY A 337 -14.59 -8.56 17.29
N LYS A 338 -15.90 -8.37 17.23
CA LYS A 338 -16.90 -9.35 17.68
C LYS A 338 -17.64 -9.89 16.47
N SER A 339 -17.70 -11.21 16.36
CA SER A 339 -18.43 -11.93 15.31
C SER A 339 -19.76 -12.46 15.89
N ARG A 340 -20.85 -12.25 15.17
CA ARG A 340 -22.20 -12.73 15.50
C ARG A 340 -22.79 -13.45 14.31
N TYR A 341 -23.03 -14.74 14.46
CA TYR A 341 -23.61 -15.59 13.41
C TYR A 341 -25.12 -15.68 13.54
N LYS A 342 -25.83 -15.73 12.42
CA LYS A 342 -27.31 -15.77 12.44
C LYS A 342 -27.84 -17.14 12.79
N ILE A 343 -27.26 -18.19 12.23
CA ILE A 343 -27.70 -19.56 12.39
C ILE A 343 -26.75 -20.36 13.29
N ARG A 344 -25.44 -20.29 13.04
CA ARG A 344 -24.41 -21.04 13.78
C ARG A 344 -23.95 -20.28 15.02
N LYS A 345 -24.82 -20.11 16.00
CA LYS A 345 -24.56 -19.31 17.22
C LYS A 345 -23.34 -19.79 18.03
N HIS A 346 -23.02 -21.08 17.96
CA HIS A 346 -21.82 -21.65 18.58
C HIS A 346 -20.52 -21.05 18.06
N LEU A 347 -20.54 -20.38 16.90
CA LEU A 347 -19.39 -19.65 16.33
C LEU A 347 -19.32 -18.18 16.78
N ASP A 348 -20.30 -17.69 17.54
CA ASP A 348 -20.27 -16.33 18.09
C ASP A 348 -19.04 -16.16 18.97
N GLY A 349 -18.33 -15.03 18.84
CA GLY A 349 -17.13 -14.80 19.62
C GLY A 349 -16.40 -13.51 19.29
N ASN A 350 -15.14 -13.47 19.73
CA ASN A 350 -14.25 -12.36 19.47
C ASN A 350 -13.04 -12.84 18.65
N TYR A 351 -12.47 -11.96 17.85
CA TYR A 351 -11.23 -12.25 17.18
C TYR A 351 -10.21 -11.13 17.35
N TYR A 352 -8.95 -11.50 17.25
CA TYR A 352 -7.79 -10.64 17.25
C TYR A 352 -6.99 -10.92 16.00
N PHE A 353 -6.57 -9.88 15.31
CA PHE A 353 -5.69 -9.99 14.17
C PHE A 353 -4.56 -8.98 14.29
N VAL A 354 -3.34 -9.47 14.08
CA VAL A 354 -2.12 -8.66 14.02
C VAL A 354 -1.41 -9.02 12.74
N SER A 355 -1.01 -8.04 11.98
CA SER A 355 -0.23 -8.22 10.75
C SER A 355 0.89 -7.19 10.73
N SER A 356 2.09 -7.60 10.40
CA SER A 356 3.21 -6.70 10.14
C SER A 356 3.94 -7.17 8.90
N THR A 357 4.26 -6.24 8.00
CA THR A 357 4.95 -6.51 6.73
C THR A 357 6.05 -5.50 6.53
N LEU A 358 7.26 -5.99 6.33
CA LEU A 358 8.43 -5.20 5.98
C LEU A 358 8.61 -5.27 4.46
N PHE A 359 8.66 -4.14 3.80
CA PHE A 359 8.90 -3.98 2.37
C PHE A 359 10.31 -3.45 2.13
N TYR A 360 10.94 -3.98 1.11
CA TYR A 360 12.19 -3.47 0.54
C TYR A 360 11.96 -3.09 -0.92
N LEU A 361 12.14 -1.81 -1.23
CA LEU A 361 11.87 -1.20 -2.54
C LEU A 361 13.17 -0.57 -3.09
N PRO A 362 14.12 -1.40 -3.58
CA PRO A 362 15.41 -0.89 -4.05
C PRO A 362 15.29 -0.01 -5.29
N LYS A 363 14.25 -0.22 -6.10
CA LYS A 363 13.95 0.51 -7.34
C LYS A 363 12.44 0.61 -7.51
N SER A 364 11.97 1.57 -8.29
CA SER A 364 10.55 1.70 -8.66
C SER A 364 9.99 0.49 -9.42
N THR A 365 10.85 -0.33 -10.03
CA THR A 365 10.48 -1.53 -10.80
C THR A 365 10.56 -2.82 -10.01
N GLN A 366 10.96 -2.78 -8.74
CA GLN A 366 11.19 -4.00 -7.95
C GLN A 366 10.82 -3.81 -6.48
N PHE A 367 10.17 -4.81 -5.92
CA PHE A 367 9.93 -4.85 -4.48
C PHE A 367 10.06 -6.28 -3.93
N TRP A 368 10.41 -6.35 -2.65
CA TRP A 368 10.41 -7.55 -1.84
C TRP A 368 9.59 -7.30 -0.58
N PHE A 369 8.98 -8.32 -0.03
CA PHE A 369 8.39 -8.21 1.29
C PHE A 369 8.51 -9.50 2.09
N VAL A 370 8.57 -9.32 3.41
CA VAL A 370 8.38 -10.37 4.40
C VAL A 370 7.30 -9.91 5.37
N GLY A 371 6.34 -10.76 5.68
CA GLY A 371 5.24 -10.42 6.57
C GLY A 371 4.92 -11.55 7.54
N MET A 372 4.46 -11.18 8.72
CA MET A 372 3.98 -12.09 9.75
C MET A 372 2.58 -11.70 10.17
N ASP A 373 1.71 -12.70 10.30
CA ASP A 373 0.36 -12.49 10.80
C ASP A 373 0.10 -13.40 12.01
N PHE A 374 -0.65 -12.88 12.94
CA PHE A 374 -1.26 -13.63 14.02
C PHE A 374 -2.76 -13.41 14.00
N HIS A 375 -3.51 -14.48 13.95
CA HIS A 375 -4.97 -14.45 14.04
C HIS A 375 -5.44 -15.39 15.14
N ARG A 376 -6.32 -14.92 16.00
CA ARG A 376 -6.98 -15.71 17.03
C ARG A 376 -8.48 -15.52 16.92
N GLU A 377 -9.20 -16.61 16.75
CA GLU A 377 -10.67 -16.68 16.77
C GLU A 377 -11.09 -17.37 18.06
N ASN A 378 -11.83 -16.68 18.88
CA ASN A 378 -12.44 -17.25 20.09
C ASN A 378 -13.93 -17.42 19.81
N THR A 379 -14.39 -18.66 19.76
CA THR A 379 -15.80 -19.01 19.54
C THR A 379 -16.39 -19.62 20.81
N GLN A 380 -17.72 -19.64 20.93
CA GLN A 380 -18.40 -20.33 22.05
C GLN A 380 -18.07 -21.82 22.06
N ALA A 381 -18.11 -22.47 20.88
CA ALA A 381 -17.66 -23.85 20.73
C ALA A 381 -16.13 -23.87 20.57
N LEU A 382 -15.42 -24.37 21.56
CA LEU A 382 -13.96 -24.29 21.64
C LEU A 382 -13.24 -25.16 20.61
N ASP A 383 -13.88 -26.19 20.08
CA ASP A 383 -13.43 -27.01 18.96
C ASP A 383 -13.34 -26.20 17.64
N ASN A 384 -14.05 -25.08 17.54
CA ASN A 384 -13.98 -24.14 16.44
C ASN A 384 -13.09 -22.91 16.73
N ALA A 385 -12.67 -22.74 17.99
CA ALA A 385 -11.72 -21.70 18.38
C ALA A 385 -10.29 -22.09 17.97
N TYR A 386 -9.54 -21.16 17.38
CA TYR A 386 -8.18 -21.43 16.92
C TYR A 386 -7.27 -20.23 17.02
N GLN A 387 -5.99 -20.50 16.96
CA GLN A 387 -4.95 -19.52 16.67
C GLN A 387 -4.20 -19.91 15.40
N GLN A 388 -3.81 -18.91 14.63
CA GLN A 388 -3.07 -19.09 13.40
C GLN A 388 -1.91 -18.12 13.36
N LYS A 389 -0.74 -18.62 13.00
CA LYS A 389 0.47 -17.86 12.72
C LYS A 389 0.83 -18.04 11.27
N THR A 390 1.06 -16.96 10.55
CA THR A 390 1.37 -16.99 9.13
C THR A 390 2.66 -16.24 8.86
N LEU A 391 3.53 -16.82 8.06
CA LEU A 391 4.69 -16.16 7.43
C LEU A 391 4.37 -15.94 5.96
N ARG A 392 4.64 -14.74 5.45
CA ARG A 392 4.44 -14.37 4.06
C ARG A 392 5.72 -13.83 3.46
N LEU A 393 6.01 -14.24 2.24
CA LEU A 393 7.12 -13.76 1.44
C LEU A 393 6.60 -13.34 0.08
N GLY A 394 7.16 -12.33 -0.50
CA GLY A 394 6.80 -11.95 -1.84
C GLY A 394 7.86 -11.12 -2.55
N TRP A 395 7.76 -11.13 -3.86
CA TRP A 395 8.62 -10.42 -4.76
C TRP A 395 7.82 -9.98 -5.99
N GLY A 396 8.09 -8.78 -6.47
CA GLY A 396 7.54 -8.27 -7.70
C GLY A 396 8.59 -7.57 -8.53
N GLN A 397 8.48 -7.71 -9.86
CA GLN A 397 9.41 -7.16 -10.81
C GLN A 397 8.70 -6.70 -12.07
N ASP A 398 9.01 -5.48 -12.48
CA ASP A 398 8.72 -4.95 -13.79
C ASP A 398 9.92 -5.18 -14.71
N TRP A 399 9.70 -5.97 -15.76
CA TRP A 399 10.71 -6.33 -16.74
C TRP A 399 10.71 -5.35 -17.92
N SER A 400 11.74 -5.40 -18.74
CA SER A 400 11.76 -4.77 -20.05
C SER A 400 10.57 -5.22 -20.91
N HIS A 401 10.26 -4.48 -21.96
CA HIS A 401 9.16 -4.79 -22.91
C HIS A 401 7.75 -4.86 -22.27
N GLY A 402 7.55 -4.27 -21.10
CA GLY A 402 6.21 -4.13 -20.51
C GLY A 402 5.70 -5.34 -19.72
N ILE A 403 6.48 -6.39 -19.56
CA ILE A 403 6.10 -7.55 -18.74
C ILE A 403 6.25 -7.22 -17.26
N SER A 404 5.34 -7.72 -16.44
CA SER A 404 5.42 -7.66 -14.98
C SER A 404 5.11 -9.02 -14.39
N SER A 405 5.78 -9.34 -13.29
CA SER A 405 5.58 -10.59 -12.56
C SER A 405 5.50 -10.33 -11.06
N ARG A 406 4.70 -11.16 -10.39
CA ARG A 406 4.64 -11.22 -8.94
C ARG A 406 4.67 -12.66 -8.48
N PHE A 407 5.45 -12.90 -7.45
CA PHE A 407 5.49 -14.14 -6.69
C PHE A 407 5.09 -13.86 -5.25
N THR A 408 4.23 -14.70 -4.69
CA THR A 408 3.92 -14.69 -3.26
C THR A 408 3.89 -16.11 -2.72
N PHE A 409 4.45 -16.28 -1.52
CA PHE A 409 4.41 -17.52 -0.78
C PHE A 409 3.91 -17.25 0.64
N SER A 410 3.07 -18.11 1.15
CA SER A 410 2.67 -18.07 2.56
C SER A 410 2.66 -19.46 3.19
N TYR A 411 3.13 -19.50 4.42
CA TYR A 411 3.05 -20.65 5.31
C TYR A 411 2.26 -20.28 6.55
N ALA A 412 1.20 -21.03 6.84
CA ALA A 412 0.37 -20.81 8.02
C ALA A 412 0.30 -22.07 8.88
N ASN A 413 0.41 -21.88 10.18
CA ASN A 413 0.19 -22.92 11.19
C ASN A 413 -1.07 -22.53 11.96
N ARG A 414 -2.11 -23.37 11.88
CA ARG A 414 -3.39 -23.19 12.58
C ARG A 414 -3.59 -24.31 13.59
N ALA A 415 -3.81 -23.95 14.83
CA ALA A 415 -4.05 -24.88 15.93
C ALA A 415 -5.41 -24.58 16.58
N TYR A 416 -6.29 -25.56 16.59
CA TYR A 416 -7.59 -25.49 17.24
C TYR A 416 -7.46 -25.74 18.73
N ARG A 417 -8.36 -25.18 19.51
CA ARG A 417 -8.24 -25.12 20.96
C ARG A 417 -8.63 -26.42 21.64
N GLU A 418 -9.64 -27.10 21.13
CA GLU A 418 -10.16 -28.35 21.69
C GLU A 418 -10.31 -29.43 20.63
N LYS A 419 -10.62 -30.64 21.08
CA LYS A 419 -10.90 -31.79 20.24
C LYS A 419 -12.28 -31.63 19.61
N ASP A 420 -12.41 -32.05 18.37
CA ASP A 420 -13.68 -32.16 17.69
C ASP A 420 -14.48 -33.40 18.14
N PHE A 421 -15.64 -33.64 17.49
CA PHE A 421 -16.50 -34.75 17.77
C PHE A 421 -15.90 -36.15 17.48
N ILE A 422 -14.77 -36.22 16.73
CA ILE A 422 -14.00 -37.45 16.47
C ILE A 422 -12.92 -37.63 17.54
N GLY A 423 -12.70 -36.64 18.42
CA GLY A 423 -11.69 -36.67 19.46
C GLY A 423 -10.31 -36.17 19.02
N ILE A 424 -10.21 -35.50 17.88
CA ILE A 424 -8.95 -34.99 17.33
C ILE A 424 -8.87 -33.47 17.56
N GLN A 425 -7.83 -33.04 18.27
CA GLN A 425 -7.47 -31.61 18.30
C GLN A 425 -6.75 -31.24 17.01
N GLN A 426 -7.44 -30.54 16.14
CA GLN A 426 -6.98 -30.25 14.79
C GLN A 426 -5.79 -29.26 14.79
N LYS A 427 -4.76 -29.61 13.99
CA LYS A 427 -3.58 -28.78 13.72
C LYS A 427 -3.29 -28.86 12.23
N ASN A 428 -3.33 -27.71 11.55
CA ASN A 428 -3.10 -27.59 10.11
C ASN A 428 -1.82 -26.83 9.81
N ARG A 429 -1.11 -27.26 8.79
CA ARG A 429 -0.04 -26.50 8.13
C ARG A 429 -0.51 -26.22 6.71
N GLU A 430 -0.61 -24.96 6.38
CA GLU A 430 -1.20 -24.50 5.13
C GLU A 430 -0.13 -23.77 4.32
N TYR A 431 0.03 -24.15 3.07
CA TYR A 431 0.98 -23.58 2.12
C TYR A 431 0.18 -22.96 0.98
N THR A 432 0.52 -21.73 0.61
CA THR A 432 -0.06 -21.09 -0.56
C THR A 432 1.05 -20.45 -1.38
N THR A 433 1.07 -20.73 -2.68
CA THR A 433 1.99 -20.11 -3.64
C THR A 433 1.16 -19.49 -4.74
N THR A 434 1.40 -18.23 -5.06
CA THR A 434 0.74 -17.55 -6.18
C THR A 434 1.78 -16.92 -7.08
N ILE A 435 1.65 -17.13 -8.39
CA ILE A 435 2.43 -16.46 -9.42
C ILE A 435 1.45 -15.70 -10.30
N THR A 436 1.68 -14.42 -10.50
CA THR A 436 0.87 -13.57 -11.36
C THR A 436 1.74 -12.91 -12.41
N LEU A 437 1.30 -12.98 -13.66
CA LEU A 437 1.96 -12.40 -14.82
C LEU A 437 1.00 -11.46 -15.55
N TRP A 438 1.49 -10.32 -16.00
CA TRP A 438 0.72 -9.40 -16.84
C TRP A 438 1.63 -8.58 -17.74
N HIS A 439 1.02 -7.96 -18.73
CA HIS A 439 1.71 -7.03 -19.61
C HIS A 439 1.12 -5.63 -19.44
N ARG A 440 1.97 -4.65 -19.05
CA ARG A 440 1.55 -3.28 -18.69
C ARG A 440 0.89 -2.52 -19.86
N ASN A 441 1.28 -2.83 -21.09
CA ASN A 441 0.72 -2.18 -22.28
C ASN A 441 -0.57 -2.84 -22.79
N ILE A 442 -0.95 -4.01 -22.24
CA ILE A 442 -2.21 -4.66 -22.57
C ILE A 442 -3.25 -4.21 -21.56
N HIS A 443 -4.03 -3.23 -21.95
CA HIS A 443 -5.13 -2.72 -21.15
C HIS A 443 -6.26 -2.21 -22.07
N PHE A 444 -7.48 -2.39 -21.63
CA PHE A 444 -8.67 -1.85 -22.27
C PHE A 444 -9.43 -0.99 -21.26
N MET A 445 -9.68 0.27 -21.58
CA MET A 445 -10.29 1.25 -20.65
C MET A 445 -9.61 1.32 -19.26
N GLY A 446 -8.29 1.05 -19.22
CA GLY A 446 -7.52 1.01 -17.98
C GLY A 446 -7.66 -0.32 -17.19
N LEU A 447 -8.40 -1.30 -17.69
CA LEU A 447 -8.48 -2.65 -17.15
C LEU A 447 -7.30 -3.47 -17.68
N THR A 448 -6.47 -3.99 -16.80
CA THR A 448 -5.30 -4.80 -17.16
C THR A 448 -5.58 -6.27 -16.85
N PRO A 449 -5.57 -7.15 -17.87
CA PRO A 449 -5.71 -8.59 -17.64
C PRO A 449 -4.43 -9.15 -17.02
N LYS A 450 -4.58 -10.02 -16.03
CA LYS A 450 -3.50 -10.70 -15.34
C LYS A 450 -3.79 -12.19 -15.29
N LEU A 451 -2.78 -13.00 -15.61
CA LEU A 451 -2.84 -14.45 -15.50
C LEU A 451 -2.22 -14.84 -14.16
N SER A 452 -2.99 -15.55 -13.34
CA SER A 452 -2.56 -16.02 -12.02
C SER A 452 -2.61 -17.54 -11.95
N TRP A 453 -1.53 -18.12 -11.41
CA TRP A 453 -1.46 -19.50 -10.97
C TRP A 453 -1.39 -19.55 -9.46
N ASP A 454 -2.26 -20.34 -8.83
CA ASP A 454 -2.39 -20.47 -7.39
C ASP A 454 -2.35 -21.94 -6.97
N TYR A 455 -1.39 -22.28 -6.14
CA TYR A 455 -1.27 -23.61 -5.53
C TYR A 455 -1.48 -23.52 -4.02
N GLN A 456 -2.38 -24.36 -3.51
CA GLN A 456 -2.69 -24.43 -2.09
C GLN A 456 -2.58 -25.87 -1.62
N LYS A 457 -1.91 -26.07 -0.45
CA LYS A 457 -1.80 -27.37 0.20
C LYS A 457 -2.07 -27.22 1.69
N SER A 458 -2.95 -28.07 2.21
CA SER A 458 -3.19 -28.23 3.63
C SER A 458 -2.74 -29.62 4.09
N THR A 459 -1.83 -29.65 5.03
CA THR A 459 -1.45 -30.86 5.78
C THR A 459 -2.01 -30.75 7.20
N SER A 460 -2.60 -31.82 7.71
CA SER A 460 -3.25 -31.83 9.01
C SER A 460 -2.99 -33.15 9.73
N ASN A 461 -2.99 -33.13 11.07
CA ASN A 461 -3.10 -34.35 11.87
C ASN A 461 -4.50 -34.99 11.72
N HIS A 462 -5.52 -34.20 11.36
CA HIS A 462 -6.87 -34.66 11.06
C HIS A 462 -7.01 -34.94 9.55
N ALA A 463 -7.18 -36.22 9.16
CA ALA A 463 -7.13 -36.64 7.76
C ALA A 463 -8.18 -35.94 6.86
N PHE A 464 -9.34 -35.54 7.41
CA PHE A 464 -10.42 -34.89 6.66
C PHE A 464 -10.09 -33.45 6.20
N TYR A 465 -9.01 -32.85 6.73
CA TYR A 465 -8.57 -31.50 6.39
C TYR A 465 -7.26 -31.47 5.58
N ARG A 466 -6.89 -32.64 5.01
CA ARG A 466 -5.74 -32.75 4.08
C ARG A 466 -6.21 -32.62 2.65
N TYR A 467 -5.79 -31.58 1.97
CA TYR A 467 -6.11 -31.36 0.55
C TYR A 467 -5.01 -30.58 -0.14
N ASP A 468 -5.04 -30.58 -1.45
CA ASP A 468 -4.29 -29.72 -2.34
C ASP A 468 -5.20 -29.22 -3.46
N LYS A 469 -4.90 -28.00 -3.95
CA LYS A 469 -5.59 -27.34 -5.04
C LYS A 469 -4.59 -26.68 -5.96
N ASN A 470 -4.90 -26.72 -7.23
CA ASN A 470 -4.14 -26.08 -8.29
C ASN A 470 -5.11 -25.33 -9.19
N ARG A 471 -4.93 -24.02 -9.34
CA ARG A 471 -5.86 -23.16 -10.07
C ARG A 471 -5.11 -22.20 -10.96
N ILE A 472 -5.60 -22.05 -12.18
CA ILE A 472 -5.17 -21.00 -13.10
C ILE A 472 -6.41 -20.16 -13.41
N TYR A 473 -6.28 -18.85 -13.32
CA TYR A 473 -7.39 -17.95 -13.58
C TYR A 473 -6.93 -16.62 -14.16
N LEU A 474 -7.84 -16.01 -14.91
CA LEU A 474 -7.70 -14.66 -15.43
C LEU A 474 -8.33 -13.67 -14.46
N GLU A 475 -7.63 -12.61 -14.20
CA GLU A 475 -8.04 -11.53 -13.32
C GLU A 475 -8.00 -10.21 -14.10
N ILE A 476 -9.01 -9.37 -13.90
CA ILE A 476 -9.09 -8.04 -14.49
C ILE A 476 -9.37 -7.05 -13.35
N GLY A 477 -8.58 -6.00 -13.27
CA GLY A 477 -8.77 -4.98 -12.24
C GLY A 477 -8.39 -3.59 -12.73
N LYS A 478 -8.97 -2.59 -12.07
CA LYS A 478 -8.68 -1.17 -12.30
C LYS A 478 -8.76 -0.38 -11.00
N THR A 479 -7.86 0.59 -10.87
CA THR A 479 -7.92 1.65 -9.85
C THR A 479 -8.25 2.97 -10.53
N PHE A 480 -9.17 3.75 -9.94
CA PHE A 480 -9.59 5.05 -10.43
C PHE A 480 -9.26 6.13 -9.40
#